data_ac1f2a4eed8f7ae21ced060f11e9cf36
#
_entry.id   ac1f2a4eed8f7ae21ced060f11e9cf36
#
_cell.length_a   1.000
_cell.length_b   1.000
_cell.length_c   1.000
_cell.angle_alpha   90.00
_cell.angle_beta   90.00
_cell.angle_gamma   90.00
#
_symmetry.space_group_name_H-M   'P 1'
#
loop_
_entity.id
_entity.type
_entity.pdbx_description
1 polymer ?
#
loop_
_entity_poly.entity_id
_entity_poly.type
_entity_poly.pdbx_seq_one_letter_code
_entity_poly.pdbx_strand_id
1 'polypeptide(L)'
;LVLFAGKLNTIASIVTIFFLLVYAAVDLACLALEWASAPNFRPTFRYFTWHTCILGIVGCAIMMFLINAIYASASIAFMLLLLLLIHYLSPTSSWGYISEALIFPQVRKYLLMLDVRKDHIKFWRPQILLMVSNPRSSVGLITFINDIKKSGLYVLGHVQLGDLSTLPSDPLQAQYESWLSLVDHLNIKAFVNLTLADSVRHGVQHLLFISGLGGMRPNTLVLGFYDDCLPKDKLIESSVSSTQSTDPFSPSQDLEQPPLHRFASLRGSSDRQDYGEFGDGKVLGAQEYVSVISDAMKMLKNVVLARYFNDFDKARILTPPSILSKGEVFVDVWPVNLLRPDSCSYVDTCSLFLLQLACILNMVKAWRKATLRLFLCVEEGRSVRGLEAKLGQLLKDLRIKAQVEIVPWDHVVVLHWQRQSGFNKNLTSKSPDSTAEEMEARAIEEESEEDYANSFPSNATRVSDDYLTAVNKLILDQAMPPPAVRFLYLPRPPADTRRYATYLHQLDLLTQDLGPTLLIHGVTPVITTDL
;
A
#
# COMPACT_ATOMS: atom_id res chain seq x y z
N LEU A 1 -23.45 -22.40 54.02
CA LEU A 1 -23.45 -20.93 54.09
C LEU A 1 -24.87 -20.34 53.93
N VAL A 2 -25.67 -20.76 52.92
CA VAL A 2 -27.03 -20.24 52.66
C VAL A 2 -27.98 -20.47 53.86
N LEU A 3 -27.84 -21.57 54.56
CA LEU A 3 -28.62 -21.89 55.78
C LEU A 3 -28.39 -20.94 56.97
N PHE A 4 -27.24 -20.26 57.03
CA PHE A 4 -26.93 -19.27 58.06
C PHE A 4 -27.60 -17.90 57.84
N ALA A 5 -28.23 -17.65 56.68
CA ALA A 5 -28.94 -16.40 56.40
C ALA A 5 -30.31 -16.29 57.17
N GLY A 6 -30.76 -17.31 57.83
CA GLY A 6 -31.79 -17.30 58.90
C GLY A 6 -33.23 -16.97 58.54
N LYS A 7 -33.52 -16.49 57.29
CA LYS A 7 -34.88 -16.16 56.81
C LYS A 7 -35.20 -16.84 55.49
N LEU A 8 -36.12 -17.78 55.47
CA LEU A 8 -36.53 -18.59 54.34
C LEU A 8 -36.94 -17.71 53.13
N ASN A 9 -37.69 -16.64 53.34
CA ASN A 9 -38.17 -15.73 52.32
C ASN A 9 -37.01 -14.97 51.63
N THR A 10 -35.97 -14.62 52.38
CA THR A 10 -34.78 -13.93 51.80
C THR A 10 -33.97 -14.90 50.91
N ILE A 11 -33.82 -16.14 51.40
CA ILE A 11 -33.12 -17.18 50.62
C ILE A 11 -33.88 -17.49 49.32
N ALA A 12 -35.22 -17.65 49.41
CA ALA A 12 -36.05 -17.91 48.24
C ALA A 12 -35.92 -16.80 47.19
N SER A 13 -35.95 -15.52 47.61
CA SER A 13 -35.78 -14.38 46.68
C SER A 13 -34.42 -14.37 45.98
N ILE A 14 -33.34 -14.64 46.73
CA ILE A 14 -31.98 -14.69 46.16
C ILE A 14 -31.86 -15.82 45.13
N VAL A 15 -32.32 -17.02 45.49
CA VAL A 15 -32.27 -18.19 44.59
C VAL A 15 -33.06 -17.94 43.30
N THR A 16 -34.26 -17.35 43.43
CA THR A 16 -35.09 -17.03 42.26
C THR A 16 -34.40 -16.04 41.32
N ILE A 17 -33.74 -15.00 41.87
CA ILE A 17 -33.01 -14.03 41.08
C ILE A 17 -31.85 -14.69 40.32
N PHE A 18 -31.10 -15.61 40.97
CA PHE A 18 -30.03 -16.35 40.25
C PHE A 18 -30.57 -17.25 39.16
N PHE A 19 -31.72 -17.93 39.33
CA PHE A 19 -32.34 -18.70 38.26
C PHE A 19 -32.76 -17.82 37.08
N LEU A 20 -33.40 -16.67 37.35
CA LEU A 20 -33.76 -15.72 36.28
C LEU A 20 -32.53 -15.18 35.57
N LEU A 21 -31.44 -14.93 36.26
CA LEU A 21 -30.17 -14.52 35.69
C LEU A 21 -29.59 -15.59 34.76
N VAL A 22 -29.64 -16.86 35.15
CA VAL A 22 -29.20 -18.00 34.33
C VAL A 22 -30.05 -18.11 33.08
N TYR A 23 -31.37 -17.98 33.17
CA TYR A 23 -32.24 -17.99 31.97
C TYR A 23 -31.94 -16.81 31.03
N ALA A 24 -31.77 -15.62 31.58
CA ALA A 24 -31.36 -14.46 30.78
C ALA A 24 -30.00 -14.65 30.08
N ALA A 25 -29.04 -15.29 30.77
CA ALA A 25 -27.73 -15.60 30.19
C ALA A 25 -27.82 -16.66 29.08
N VAL A 26 -28.68 -17.68 29.23
CA VAL A 26 -28.93 -18.67 28.16
C VAL A 26 -29.59 -18.03 26.95
N ASP A 27 -30.62 -17.18 27.16
CA ASP A 27 -31.28 -16.46 26.09
C ASP A 27 -30.30 -15.52 25.36
N LEU A 28 -29.39 -14.87 26.11
CA LEU A 28 -28.32 -14.02 25.51
C LEU A 28 -27.35 -14.85 24.67
N ALA A 29 -26.94 -16.01 25.15
CA ALA A 29 -26.08 -16.93 24.41
C ALA A 29 -26.76 -17.43 23.13
N CYS A 30 -28.05 -17.79 23.21
CA CYS A 30 -28.83 -18.18 22.04
C CYS A 30 -28.97 -17.03 21.01
N LEU A 31 -29.20 -15.82 21.47
CA LEU A 31 -29.26 -14.61 20.64
C LEU A 31 -27.92 -14.37 19.94
N ALA A 32 -26.80 -14.50 20.66
CA ALA A 32 -25.46 -14.33 20.09
C ALA A 32 -25.16 -15.37 18.99
N LEU A 33 -25.53 -16.64 19.20
CA LEU A 33 -25.36 -17.71 18.23
C LEU A 33 -26.24 -17.53 16.98
N GLU A 34 -27.46 -17.04 17.15
CA GLU A 34 -28.35 -16.70 16.03
C GLU A 34 -27.79 -15.53 15.21
N TRP A 35 -27.31 -14.47 15.85
CA TRP A 35 -26.68 -13.34 15.15
C TRP A 35 -25.36 -13.71 14.48
N ALA A 36 -24.60 -14.63 15.07
CA ALA A 36 -23.40 -15.19 14.44
C ALA A 36 -23.75 -16.10 13.23
N SER A 37 -25.03 -16.41 13.02
CA SER A 37 -25.48 -17.38 11.99
C SER A 37 -24.68 -18.69 12.08
N ALA A 38 -24.46 -19.20 13.29
CA ALA A 38 -23.65 -20.38 13.53
C ALA A 38 -24.30 -21.61 12.85
N PRO A 39 -23.60 -22.32 11.93
CA PRO A 39 -24.22 -23.41 11.14
C PRO A 39 -24.60 -24.62 11.98
N ASN A 40 -23.99 -24.77 13.14
CA ASN A 40 -24.25 -25.86 14.09
C ASN A 40 -25.33 -25.53 15.12
N PHE A 41 -25.82 -24.30 15.15
CA PHE A 41 -26.87 -23.88 16.07
C PHE A 41 -28.23 -24.22 15.46
N ARG A 42 -28.92 -25.21 16.05
CA ARG A 42 -30.21 -25.73 15.61
C ARG A 42 -31.17 -25.80 16.76
N PRO A 43 -31.85 -24.71 17.11
CA PRO A 43 -32.79 -24.70 18.23
C PRO A 43 -33.99 -25.65 17.94
N THR A 44 -34.37 -26.43 18.92
CA THR A 44 -35.52 -27.35 18.80
C THR A 44 -36.84 -26.67 19.02
N PHE A 45 -36.83 -25.48 19.63
CA PHE A 45 -38.07 -24.74 19.91
C PHE A 45 -38.65 -24.16 18.60
N ARG A 46 -39.87 -24.51 18.28
CA ARG A 46 -40.54 -24.14 17.00
C ARG A 46 -40.69 -22.63 16.80
N TYR A 47 -40.86 -21.86 17.86
CA TYR A 47 -41.07 -20.41 17.82
C TYR A 47 -39.81 -19.63 18.18
N PHE A 48 -38.65 -20.25 18.06
CA PHE A 48 -37.37 -19.60 18.29
C PHE A 48 -37.13 -18.52 17.27
N THR A 49 -36.93 -17.28 17.72
CA THR A 49 -36.53 -16.13 16.92
C THR A 49 -35.68 -15.21 17.80
N TRP A 50 -34.88 -14.35 17.17
CA TRP A 50 -34.11 -13.35 17.93
C TRP A 50 -35.00 -12.43 18.78
N HIS A 51 -36.24 -12.14 18.33
CA HIS A 51 -37.22 -11.35 19.09
C HIS A 51 -37.67 -12.06 20.35
N THR A 52 -37.89 -13.38 20.30
CA THR A 52 -38.30 -14.15 21.49
C THR A 52 -37.17 -14.21 22.53
N CYS A 53 -35.90 -14.29 22.09
CA CYS A 53 -34.75 -14.20 23.00
C CYS A 53 -34.69 -12.86 23.71
N ILE A 54 -34.86 -11.74 22.97
CA ILE A 54 -34.89 -10.40 23.55
C ILE A 54 -36.04 -10.27 24.54
N LEU A 55 -37.23 -10.75 24.18
CA LEU A 55 -38.40 -10.75 25.09
C LEU A 55 -38.12 -11.55 26.38
N GLY A 56 -37.45 -12.70 26.26
CA GLY A 56 -37.04 -13.53 27.39
C GLY A 56 -36.07 -12.78 28.32
N ILE A 57 -35.01 -12.17 27.75
CA ILE A 57 -34.03 -11.41 28.53
C ILE A 57 -34.68 -10.23 29.25
N VAL A 58 -35.50 -9.43 28.54
CA VAL A 58 -36.22 -8.30 29.12
C VAL A 58 -37.20 -8.75 30.20
N GLY A 59 -37.96 -9.83 29.94
CA GLY A 59 -38.90 -10.41 30.92
C GLY A 59 -38.17 -10.88 32.18
N CYS A 60 -37.08 -11.60 32.07
CA CYS A 60 -36.26 -12.02 33.20
C CYS A 60 -35.71 -10.83 33.98
N ALA A 61 -35.22 -9.79 33.31
CA ALA A 61 -34.73 -8.58 33.94
C ALA A 61 -35.83 -7.87 34.73
N ILE A 62 -37.01 -7.63 34.11
CA ILE A 62 -38.16 -7.00 34.79
C ILE A 62 -38.52 -7.80 36.05
N MET A 63 -38.65 -9.14 35.95
CA MET A 63 -39.01 -9.98 37.09
C MET A 63 -37.95 -9.92 38.20
N MET A 64 -36.67 -9.91 37.89
CA MET A 64 -35.60 -9.76 38.89
C MET A 64 -35.73 -8.45 39.68
N PHE A 65 -35.96 -7.34 38.99
CA PHE A 65 -36.12 -6.02 39.62
C PHE A 65 -37.41 -5.88 40.42
N LEU A 66 -38.49 -6.53 40.01
CA LEU A 66 -39.74 -6.57 40.76
C LEU A 66 -39.64 -7.38 42.07
N ILE A 67 -38.81 -8.44 42.10
CA ILE A 67 -38.58 -9.23 43.32
C ILE A 67 -37.76 -8.42 44.34
N ASN A 68 -36.60 -7.96 43.95
CA ASN A 68 -35.75 -7.11 44.78
C ASN A 68 -34.65 -6.42 43.93
N ALA A 69 -34.75 -5.09 43.79
CA ALA A 69 -33.83 -4.31 42.98
C ALA A 69 -32.37 -4.36 43.48
N ILE A 70 -32.15 -4.44 44.82
CA ILE A 70 -30.80 -4.46 45.39
C ILE A 70 -30.11 -5.80 45.08
N TYR A 71 -30.81 -6.93 45.30
CA TYR A 71 -30.25 -8.25 45.02
C TYR A 71 -30.09 -8.48 43.49
N ALA A 72 -31.01 -7.95 42.67
CA ALA A 72 -30.92 -8.02 41.22
C ALA A 72 -29.66 -7.28 40.69
N SER A 73 -29.45 -6.02 41.14
CA SER A 73 -28.28 -5.25 40.72
C SER A 73 -26.96 -5.87 41.23
N ALA A 74 -26.92 -6.38 42.44
CA ALA A 74 -25.74 -7.08 42.97
C ALA A 74 -25.42 -8.37 42.19
N SER A 75 -26.44 -9.15 41.81
CA SER A 75 -26.27 -10.37 41.02
C SER A 75 -25.78 -10.08 39.58
N ILE A 76 -26.32 -9.04 38.94
CA ILE A 76 -25.86 -8.60 37.62
C ILE A 76 -24.41 -8.10 37.69
N ALA A 77 -24.06 -7.29 38.69
CA ALA A 77 -22.69 -6.81 38.89
C ALA A 77 -21.71 -7.97 39.12
N PHE A 78 -22.11 -8.97 39.91
CA PHE A 78 -21.31 -10.17 40.12
C PHE A 78 -21.11 -10.97 38.82
N MET A 79 -22.16 -11.15 38.03
CA MET A 79 -22.07 -11.82 36.74
C MET A 79 -21.12 -11.07 35.76
N LEU A 80 -21.22 -9.74 35.69
CA LEU A 80 -20.32 -8.94 34.85
C LEU A 80 -18.87 -9.04 35.33
N LEU A 81 -18.64 -9.02 36.66
CA LEU A 81 -17.32 -9.21 37.21
C LEU A 81 -16.75 -10.61 36.86
N LEU A 82 -17.58 -11.65 36.93
CA LEU A 82 -17.20 -13.02 36.57
C LEU A 82 -16.85 -13.10 35.06
N LEU A 83 -17.66 -12.48 34.21
CA LEU A 83 -17.36 -12.43 32.76
C LEU A 83 -16.06 -11.70 32.45
N LEU A 84 -15.79 -10.56 33.12
CA LEU A 84 -14.52 -9.85 33.00
C LEU A 84 -13.35 -10.70 33.47
N LEU A 85 -13.50 -11.42 34.59
CA LEU A 85 -12.48 -12.32 35.13
C LEU A 85 -12.19 -13.46 34.14
N ILE A 86 -13.22 -14.09 33.58
CA ILE A 86 -13.08 -15.16 32.58
C ILE A 86 -12.40 -14.60 31.33
N HIS A 87 -12.78 -13.40 30.87
CA HIS A 87 -12.15 -12.75 29.71
C HIS A 87 -10.68 -12.44 29.97
N TYR A 88 -10.32 -11.96 31.16
CA TYR A 88 -8.93 -11.66 31.53
C TYR A 88 -8.07 -12.92 31.64
N LEU A 89 -8.59 -13.98 32.27
CA LEU A 89 -7.89 -15.26 32.39
C LEU A 89 -7.82 -16.02 31.06
N SER A 90 -8.70 -15.66 30.12
CA SER A 90 -8.76 -16.15 28.72
C SER A 90 -8.30 -17.62 28.58
N PRO A 91 -9.03 -18.61 29.13
CA PRO A 91 -8.67 -20.01 28.96
C PRO A 91 -8.66 -20.31 27.46
N THR A 92 -7.58 -20.91 26.94
CA THR A 92 -7.45 -21.33 25.55
C THR A 92 -8.63 -22.24 25.20
N SER A 93 -9.55 -21.73 24.39
CA SER A 93 -10.73 -22.47 23.98
C SER A 93 -10.50 -23.11 22.62
N SER A 94 -10.63 -24.41 22.52
CA SER A 94 -10.64 -25.14 21.25
C SER A 94 -11.88 -24.83 20.37
N TRP A 95 -12.85 -24.09 20.89
CA TRP A 95 -14.11 -23.72 20.24
C TRP A 95 -14.03 -22.45 19.40
N GLY A 96 -12.88 -21.74 19.41
CA GLY A 96 -12.70 -20.44 18.74
C GLY A 96 -13.33 -19.27 19.53
N TYR A 97 -13.16 -18.08 18.98
CA TYR A 97 -13.67 -16.86 19.61
C TYR A 97 -15.05 -16.50 19.03
N ILE A 98 -16.04 -16.36 19.90
CA ILE A 98 -17.40 -15.96 19.50
C ILE A 98 -17.42 -14.55 18.84
N SER A 99 -16.45 -13.69 19.18
CA SER A 99 -16.27 -12.39 18.56
C SER A 99 -16.00 -12.50 17.06
N GLU A 100 -15.17 -13.44 16.63
CA GLU A 100 -14.89 -13.70 15.20
C GLU A 100 -16.14 -14.21 14.48
N ALA A 101 -16.89 -15.10 15.12
CA ALA A 101 -18.15 -15.60 14.59
C ALA A 101 -19.19 -14.48 14.40
N LEU A 102 -19.23 -13.47 15.28
CA LEU A 102 -20.12 -12.31 15.17
C LEU A 102 -19.65 -11.31 14.12
N ILE A 103 -18.33 -11.15 13.93
CA ILE A 103 -17.74 -10.23 12.94
C ILE A 103 -17.98 -10.72 11.52
N PHE A 104 -17.87 -12.02 11.26
CA PHE A 104 -17.96 -12.59 9.92
C PHE A 104 -19.23 -12.18 9.14
N PRO A 105 -20.47 -12.36 9.66
CA PRO A 105 -21.68 -11.96 8.94
C PRO A 105 -21.77 -10.43 8.74
N GLN A 106 -21.22 -9.65 9.67
CA GLN A 106 -21.18 -8.19 9.54
C GLN A 106 -20.25 -7.76 8.41
N VAL A 107 -19.03 -8.30 8.35
CA VAL A 107 -18.07 -8.03 7.29
C VAL A 107 -18.65 -8.40 5.92
N ARG A 108 -19.26 -9.60 5.80
CA ARG A 108 -19.92 -10.04 4.57
C ARG A 108 -21.02 -9.06 4.15
N LYS A 109 -21.88 -8.66 5.08
CA LYS A 109 -22.98 -7.72 4.83
C LYS A 109 -22.45 -6.38 4.32
N TYR A 110 -21.44 -5.81 4.99
CA TYR A 110 -20.86 -4.52 4.60
C TYR A 110 -20.14 -4.59 3.26
N LEU A 111 -19.41 -5.68 2.99
CA LEU A 111 -18.75 -5.87 1.69
C LEU A 111 -19.77 -5.97 0.53
N LEU A 112 -20.91 -6.62 0.75
CA LEU A 112 -21.99 -6.69 -0.26
C LEU A 112 -22.72 -5.36 -0.43
N MET A 113 -22.74 -4.49 0.59
CA MET A 113 -23.32 -3.14 0.50
C MET A 113 -22.40 -2.14 -0.21
N LEU A 114 -21.09 -2.43 -0.30
CA LEU A 114 -20.13 -1.64 -1.07
C LEU A 114 -20.34 -1.91 -2.58
N ASP A 115 -21.20 -1.10 -3.21
CA ASP A 115 -21.49 -1.22 -4.63
C ASP A 115 -20.40 -0.56 -5.48
N VAL A 116 -19.65 -1.38 -6.21
CA VAL A 116 -18.56 -0.95 -7.12
C VAL A 116 -19.06 0.03 -8.19
N ARG A 117 -20.34 -0.02 -8.55
CA ARG A 117 -20.94 0.85 -9.58
C ARG A 117 -21.18 2.29 -9.11
N LYS A 118 -21.05 2.53 -7.81
CA LYS A 118 -21.30 3.83 -7.17
C LYS A 118 -20.04 4.51 -6.67
N ASP A 119 -18.90 4.18 -7.26
CA ASP A 119 -17.65 4.84 -6.92
C ASP A 119 -17.72 6.34 -7.30
N HIS A 120 -17.58 7.17 -6.29
CA HIS A 120 -17.49 8.61 -6.44
C HIS A 120 -16.07 9.08 -6.17
N ILE A 121 -15.56 9.97 -7.03
CA ILE A 121 -14.24 10.60 -6.87
C ILE A 121 -14.10 11.24 -5.48
N LYS A 122 -15.17 11.80 -4.94
CA LYS A 122 -15.22 12.42 -3.58
C LYS A 122 -14.83 11.47 -2.44
N PHE A 123 -15.07 10.17 -2.60
CA PHE A 123 -14.79 9.13 -1.60
C PHE A 123 -13.62 8.23 -2.00
N TRP A 124 -12.88 8.63 -3.02
CA TRP A 124 -11.70 7.90 -3.46
C TRP A 124 -10.70 7.72 -2.32
N ARG A 125 -10.12 6.54 -2.22
CA ARG A 125 -9.11 6.18 -1.24
C ARG A 125 -8.02 5.35 -1.91
N PRO A 126 -6.75 5.52 -1.50
CA PRO A 126 -5.69 4.64 -1.98
C PRO A 126 -5.94 3.22 -1.46
N GLN A 127 -6.16 2.28 -2.37
CA GLN A 127 -6.27 0.85 -2.12
C GLN A 127 -5.06 0.20 -2.79
N ILE A 128 -4.07 -0.16 -1.99
CA ILE A 128 -2.72 -0.42 -2.46
C ILE A 128 -2.43 -1.92 -2.47
N LEU A 129 -1.91 -2.41 -3.60
CA LEU A 129 -1.21 -3.68 -3.72
C LEU A 129 0.29 -3.39 -3.81
N LEU A 130 1.05 -3.74 -2.78
CA LEU A 130 2.50 -3.66 -2.78
C LEU A 130 3.09 -5.02 -3.13
N MET A 131 3.85 -5.08 -4.22
CA MET A 131 4.59 -6.28 -4.57
C MET A 131 5.93 -6.31 -3.84
N VAL A 132 6.17 -7.38 -3.13
CA VAL A 132 7.38 -7.58 -2.32
C VAL A 132 8.07 -8.87 -2.77
N SER A 133 9.28 -8.75 -3.29
CA SER A 133 10.11 -9.91 -3.66
C SER A 133 10.86 -10.46 -2.44
N ASN A 134 11.48 -9.57 -1.66
CA ASN A 134 12.20 -9.91 -0.43
C ASN A 134 11.74 -8.99 0.71
N PRO A 135 11.03 -9.53 1.72
CA PRO A 135 10.54 -8.72 2.83
C PRO A 135 11.66 -8.10 3.68
N ARG A 136 12.85 -8.74 3.74
CA ARG A 136 13.98 -8.27 4.55
C ARG A 136 14.57 -6.95 4.04
N SER A 137 14.63 -6.77 2.72
CA SER A 137 15.11 -5.53 2.10
C SER A 137 14.01 -4.47 1.96
N SER A 138 12.74 -4.83 2.14
CA SER A 138 11.59 -3.97 1.83
C SER A 138 10.88 -3.39 3.06
N VAL A 139 11.42 -3.57 4.27
CA VAL A 139 10.78 -3.11 5.53
C VAL A 139 10.50 -1.61 5.51
N GLY A 140 11.45 -0.80 5.04
CA GLY A 140 11.28 0.65 4.92
C GLY A 140 10.12 1.02 4.01
N LEU A 141 10.02 0.36 2.84
CA LEU A 141 8.92 0.57 1.91
C LEU A 141 7.57 0.09 2.48
N ILE A 142 7.53 -1.08 3.08
CA ILE A 142 6.31 -1.66 3.69
C ILE A 142 5.73 -0.71 4.74
N THR A 143 6.59 -0.17 5.62
CA THR A 143 6.16 0.77 6.67
C THR A 143 5.76 2.13 6.13
N PHE A 144 6.43 2.61 5.09
CA PHE A 144 6.09 3.88 4.44
C PHE A 144 4.74 3.81 3.70
N ILE A 145 4.50 2.75 2.95
CA ILE A 145 3.22 2.55 2.26
C ILE A 145 2.05 2.37 3.25
N ASN A 146 2.30 1.78 4.41
CA ASN A 146 1.28 1.73 5.46
C ASN A 146 0.83 3.14 5.92
N ASP A 147 1.68 4.15 5.84
CA ASP A 147 1.29 5.54 6.10
C ASP A 147 0.46 6.12 4.94
N ILE A 148 0.92 5.98 3.69
CA ILE A 148 0.22 6.52 2.50
C ILE A 148 -1.19 5.95 2.35
N LYS A 149 -1.41 4.67 2.64
CA LYS A 149 -2.75 4.05 2.51
C LYS A 149 -3.80 4.74 3.38
N LYS A 150 -3.39 5.41 4.47
CA LYS A 150 -4.26 5.99 5.48
C LYS A 150 -5.27 4.95 6.00
N SER A 151 -6.54 5.04 5.65
CA SER A 151 -7.61 4.09 6.01
C SER A 151 -8.04 3.19 4.84
N GLY A 152 -7.27 3.15 3.76
CA GLY A 152 -7.55 2.33 2.57
C GLY A 152 -7.11 0.87 2.75
N LEU A 153 -7.44 0.06 1.76
CA LEU A 153 -6.99 -1.33 1.65
C LEU A 153 -5.47 -1.37 1.44
N TYR A 154 -4.80 -2.26 2.15
CA TYR A 154 -3.38 -2.53 1.94
C TYR A 154 -3.16 -4.03 1.82
N VAL A 155 -2.62 -4.44 0.69
CA VAL A 155 -2.32 -5.83 0.38
C VAL A 155 -0.82 -5.96 0.10
N LEU A 156 -0.16 -6.85 0.81
CA LEU A 156 1.20 -7.30 0.51
C LEU A 156 1.10 -8.48 -0.44
N GLY A 157 1.59 -8.31 -1.66
CA GLY A 157 1.63 -9.35 -2.68
C GLY A 157 3.02 -9.97 -2.79
N HIS A 158 3.11 -11.29 -2.87
CA HIS A 158 4.33 -12.01 -3.17
C HIS A 158 4.06 -13.08 -4.21
N VAL A 159 4.97 -13.23 -5.17
CA VAL A 159 4.91 -14.25 -6.21
C VAL A 159 6.02 -15.26 -5.96
N GLN A 160 5.62 -16.50 -5.71
CA GLN A 160 6.53 -17.65 -5.69
C GLN A 160 6.54 -18.26 -7.10
N LEU A 161 7.71 -18.48 -7.65
CA LEU A 161 7.84 -19.19 -8.93
C LEU A 161 7.73 -20.69 -8.70
N GLY A 162 6.95 -21.34 -9.54
CA GLY A 162 6.78 -22.79 -9.52
C GLY A 162 5.46 -23.24 -10.13
N ASP A 163 5.39 -24.54 -10.39
CA ASP A 163 4.18 -25.21 -10.87
C ASP A 163 3.69 -26.18 -9.78
N LEU A 164 2.44 -26.02 -9.35
CA LEU A 164 1.81 -26.85 -8.32
C LEU A 164 1.78 -28.32 -8.71
N SER A 165 1.74 -28.65 -10.01
CA SER A 165 1.74 -30.03 -10.50
C SER A 165 3.04 -30.78 -10.19
N THR A 166 4.14 -30.07 -10.03
CA THR A 166 5.48 -30.62 -9.75
C THR A 166 5.80 -30.70 -8.25
N LEU A 167 4.99 -30.05 -7.42
CA LEU A 167 5.23 -29.93 -5.98
C LEU A 167 4.40 -30.95 -5.19
N PRO A 168 4.95 -31.56 -4.13
CA PRO A 168 4.24 -32.52 -3.30
C PRO A 168 3.17 -31.89 -2.39
N SER A 169 3.28 -30.60 -2.09
CA SER A 169 2.35 -29.83 -1.24
C SER A 169 2.45 -28.36 -1.56
N ASP A 170 1.49 -27.56 -1.05
CA ASP A 170 1.49 -26.11 -1.23
C ASP A 170 2.65 -25.45 -0.46
N PRO A 171 3.63 -24.83 -1.15
CA PRO A 171 4.76 -24.18 -0.50
C PRO A 171 4.35 -22.85 0.16
N LEU A 172 3.21 -22.26 -0.23
CA LEU A 172 2.78 -20.94 0.23
C LEU A 172 2.27 -20.99 1.66
N GLN A 173 1.69 -22.11 2.10
CA GLN A 173 1.11 -22.23 3.42
C GLN A 173 2.16 -22.02 4.53
N ALA A 174 3.34 -22.62 4.39
CA ALA A 174 4.42 -22.45 5.36
C ALA A 174 4.95 -21.01 5.41
N GLN A 175 4.98 -20.33 4.26
CA GLN A 175 5.41 -18.94 4.17
C GLN A 175 4.37 -17.97 4.73
N TYR A 176 3.10 -18.31 4.61
CA TYR A 176 1.99 -17.42 5.01
C TYR A 176 2.05 -17.05 6.50
N GLU A 177 2.35 -18.00 7.38
CA GLU A 177 2.53 -17.76 8.80
C GLU A 177 3.68 -16.80 9.10
N SER A 178 4.79 -16.92 8.35
CA SER A 178 5.93 -16.01 8.47
C SER A 178 5.57 -14.58 8.04
N TRP A 179 4.77 -14.43 6.97
CA TRP A 179 4.28 -13.13 6.53
C TRP A 179 3.32 -12.49 7.54
N LEU A 180 2.42 -13.26 8.15
CA LEU A 180 1.52 -12.77 9.20
C LEU A 180 2.32 -12.31 10.42
N SER A 181 3.30 -13.11 10.86
CA SER A 181 4.19 -12.75 11.95
C SER A 181 4.97 -11.44 11.67
N LEU A 182 5.40 -11.22 10.41
CA LEU A 182 6.03 -9.97 10.00
C LEU A 182 5.06 -8.77 10.10
N VAL A 183 3.83 -8.95 9.62
CA VAL A 183 2.77 -7.91 9.69
C VAL A 183 2.50 -7.51 11.14
N ASP A 184 2.40 -8.48 12.04
CA ASP A 184 2.17 -8.25 13.47
C ASP A 184 3.38 -7.56 14.13
N HIS A 185 4.60 -8.02 13.84
CA HIS A 185 5.82 -7.43 14.39
C HIS A 185 6.01 -5.97 13.97
N LEU A 186 5.76 -5.66 12.70
CA LEU A 186 5.83 -4.29 12.18
C LEU A 186 4.62 -3.43 12.61
N ASN A 187 3.64 -4.02 13.29
CA ASN A 187 2.39 -3.37 13.71
C ASN A 187 1.70 -2.61 12.56
N ILE A 188 1.66 -3.23 11.38
CA ILE A 188 0.99 -2.71 10.18
C ILE A 188 -0.38 -3.36 10.02
N LYS A 189 -1.29 -2.66 9.32
CA LYS A 189 -2.62 -3.19 8.99
C LYS A 189 -2.65 -3.54 7.51
N ALA A 190 -2.21 -4.74 7.16
CA ALA A 190 -2.13 -5.23 5.80
C ALA A 190 -2.69 -6.65 5.69
N PHE A 191 -3.25 -6.95 4.52
CA PHE A 191 -3.58 -8.31 4.11
C PHE A 191 -2.39 -8.90 3.35
N VAL A 192 -2.19 -10.20 3.45
CA VAL A 192 -1.12 -10.92 2.76
C VAL A 192 -1.74 -11.79 1.68
N ASN A 193 -1.32 -11.61 0.44
CA ASN A 193 -1.74 -12.43 -0.70
C ASN A 193 -0.50 -13.02 -1.37
N LEU A 194 -0.32 -14.32 -1.23
CA LEU A 194 0.74 -15.07 -1.89
C LEU A 194 0.16 -15.78 -3.10
N THR A 195 0.92 -15.90 -4.17
CA THR A 195 0.53 -16.64 -5.37
C THR A 195 1.69 -17.46 -5.92
N LEU A 196 1.37 -18.62 -6.50
CA LEU A 196 2.28 -19.46 -7.24
C LEU A 196 2.01 -19.22 -8.73
N ALA A 197 3.07 -19.00 -9.51
CA ALA A 197 2.96 -18.77 -10.94
C ALA A 197 4.25 -19.15 -11.67
N ASP A 198 4.15 -19.43 -12.97
CA ASP A 198 5.29 -19.78 -13.83
C ASP A 198 6.20 -18.57 -14.11
N SER A 199 5.63 -17.35 -14.09
CA SER A 199 6.39 -16.11 -14.25
C SER A 199 5.92 -15.06 -13.26
N VAL A 200 6.81 -14.12 -12.92
CA VAL A 200 6.47 -13.00 -12.03
C VAL A 200 5.35 -12.16 -12.62
N ARG A 201 5.36 -11.93 -13.94
CA ARG A 201 4.33 -11.17 -14.63
C ARG A 201 2.95 -11.79 -14.47
N HIS A 202 2.82 -13.10 -14.71
CA HIS A 202 1.54 -13.82 -14.50
C HIS A 202 1.09 -13.76 -13.05
N GLY A 203 2.02 -13.95 -12.09
CA GLY A 203 1.70 -13.84 -10.67
C GLY A 203 1.17 -12.46 -10.28
N VAL A 204 1.79 -11.40 -10.78
CA VAL A 204 1.31 -10.02 -10.54
C VAL A 204 -0.07 -9.79 -11.18
N GLN A 205 -0.29 -10.28 -12.41
CA GLN A 205 -1.61 -10.21 -13.05
C GLN A 205 -2.67 -10.94 -12.23
N HIS A 206 -2.38 -12.16 -11.71
CA HIS A 206 -3.30 -12.89 -10.83
C HIS A 206 -3.65 -12.05 -9.60
N LEU A 207 -2.67 -11.46 -8.94
CA LEU A 207 -2.91 -10.62 -7.77
C LEU A 207 -3.71 -9.36 -8.10
N LEU A 208 -3.45 -8.71 -9.24
CA LEU A 208 -4.20 -7.53 -9.68
C LEU A 208 -5.69 -7.84 -9.96
N PHE A 209 -6.00 -9.03 -10.48
CA PHE A 209 -7.38 -9.45 -10.77
C PHE A 209 -8.12 -9.96 -9.53
N ILE A 210 -7.44 -10.70 -8.65
CA ILE A 210 -8.08 -11.49 -7.60
C ILE A 210 -8.04 -10.79 -6.24
N SER A 211 -7.04 -9.93 -5.97
CA SER A 211 -6.91 -9.29 -4.67
C SER A 211 -8.13 -8.44 -4.30
N GLY A 212 -8.62 -8.66 -3.08
CA GLY A 212 -9.77 -7.95 -2.53
C GLY A 212 -11.13 -8.58 -2.84
N LEU A 213 -12.17 -8.07 -2.20
CA LEU A 213 -13.54 -8.55 -2.32
C LEU A 213 -14.51 -7.38 -2.55
N GLY A 214 -15.43 -7.55 -3.50
CA GLY A 214 -16.47 -6.54 -3.78
C GLY A 214 -15.87 -5.19 -4.16
N GLY A 215 -16.27 -4.12 -3.50
CA GLY A 215 -15.74 -2.76 -3.67
C GLY A 215 -14.37 -2.52 -3.03
N MET A 216 -13.87 -3.44 -2.21
CA MET A 216 -12.53 -3.35 -1.63
C MET A 216 -11.51 -4.08 -2.52
N ARG A 217 -11.05 -3.42 -3.59
CA ARG A 217 -10.04 -3.94 -4.53
C ARG A 217 -8.91 -2.95 -4.70
N PRO A 218 -7.66 -3.40 -4.87
CA PRO A 218 -6.55 -2.52 -5.16
C PRO A 218 -6.80 -1.66 -6.40
N ASN A 219 -6.58 -0.35 -6.27
CA ASN A 219 -6.62 0.62 -7.35
C ASN A 219 -5.23 1.17 -7.70
N THR A 220 -4.23 0.85 -6.87
CA THR A 220 -2.86 1.33 -7.02
C THR A 220 -1.89 0.16 -6.82
N LEU A 221 -1.03 -0.07 -7.81
CA LEU A 221 0.07 -1.03 -7.74
C LEU A 221 1.34 -0.30 -7.33
N VAL A 222 2.05 -0.83 -6.33
CA VAL A 222 3.37 -0.33 -5.92
C VAL A 222 4.40 -1.41 -6.19
N LEU A 223 5.47 -1.03 -6.90
CA LEU A 223 6.62 -1.87 -7.22
C LEU A 223 7.90 -1.24 -6.68
N GLY A 224 8.88 -2.05 -6.31
CA GLY A 224 10.27 -1.58 -6.18
C GLY A 224 10.82 -1.20 -7.55
N PHE A 225 11.73 -0.22 -7.60
CA PHE A 225 12.42 0.15 -8.84
C PHE A 225 13.31 -1.00 -9.32
N TYR A 226 13.43 -1.13 -10.63
CA TYR A 226 14.28 -2.14 -11.25
C TYR A 226 15.73 -1.67 -11.21
N ASP A 227 16.44 -2.07 -10.18
CA ASP A 227 17.89 -1.92 -10.11
C ASP A 227 18.53 -3.23 -10.57
N ASP A 228 19.57 -3.15 -11.41
CA ASP A 228 20.24 -4.31 -12.00
C ASP A 228 21.11 -5.08 -10.97
N CYS A 229 20.79 -4.96 -9.70
CA CYS A 229 21.49 -5.59 -8.59
C CYS A 229 20.52 -6.33 -7.67
N LEU A 230 21.01 -7.40 -7.06
CA LEU A 230 20.28 -8.08 -5.99
C LEU A 230 20.11 -7.13 -4.81
N PRO A 231 18.91 -7.06 -4.20
CA PRO A 231 18.69 -6.24 -3.03
C PRO A 231 19.61 -6.68 -1.90
N LYS A 232 20.45 -5.76 -1.40
CA LYS A 232 21.36 -6.01 -0.29
C LYS A 232 20.57 -6.36 0.97
N ASP A 233 20.88 -7.48 1.57
CA ASP A 233 20.27 -7.93 2.81
C ASP A 233 21.12 -7.52 4.00
N LYS A 234 20.81 -6.37 4.60
CA LYS A 234 21.56 -5.80 5.72
C LYS A 234 21.58 -6.67 6.98
N LEU A 235 20.60 -7.57 7.14
CA LEU A 235 20.57 -8.48 8.27
C LEU A 235 21.62 -9.60 8.13
N ILE A 236 21.98 -9.97 6.92
CA ILE A 236 23.10 -10.91 6.69
C ILE A 236 24.43 -10.21 6.96
N GLU A 237 24.60 -8.96 6.52
CA GLU A 237 25.83 -8.19 6.76
C GLU A 237 26.08 -7.97 8.26
N SER A 238 25.04 -7.68 9.05
CA SER A 238 25.16 -7.53 10.51
C SER A 238 25.46 -8.83 11.25
N SER A 239 25.00 -9.98 10.75
CA SER A 239 25.27 -11.30 11.34
C SER A 239 26.68 -11.80 11.05
N VAL A 240 27.27 -11.41 9.91
CA VAL A 240 28.66 -11.76 9.56
C VAL A 240 29.66 -10.93 10.39
N SER A 241 29.34 -9.69 10.73
CA SER A 241 30.20 -8.85 11.58
C SER A 241 30.14 -9.21 13.07
N SER A 242 29.11 -9.92 13.53
CA SER A 242 28.95 -10.35 14.94
C SER A 242 29.53 -11.72 15.26
N THR A 243 30.02 -12.48 14.26
CA THR A 243 30.57 -13.84 14.46
C THR A 243 32.03 -13.86 14.95
N GLN A 244 32.61 -12.71 15.36
CA GLN A 244 33.98 -12.66 15.93
C GLN A 244 34.06 -12.58 17.47
N SER A 245 32.95 -12.78 18.19
CA SER A 245 33.01 -12.94 19.66
C SER A 245 32.33 -14.26 20.05
N THR A 246 33.12 -15.33 20.00
CA THR A 246 32.76 -16.62 20.58
C THR A 246 32.95 -16.58 22.08
N ASP A 247 31.88 -16.34 22.84
CA ASP A 247 31.80 -16.74 24.23
C ASP A 247 31.18 -18.14 24.32
N PRO A 248 31.89 -19.16 24.88
CA PRO A 248 31.43 -20.54 24.90
C PRO A 248 30.40 -20.85 26.01
N PHE A 249 29.93 -19.87 26.75
CA PHE A 249 29.02 -20.05 27.87
C PHE A 249 27.79 -19.17 27.76
N SER A 250 26.88 -19.50 26.86
CA SER A 250 25.52 -18.95 26.90
C SER A 250 24.50 -20.10 26.93
N PRO A 251 23.62 -20.19 27.94
CA PRO A 251 22.59 -21.22 27.94
C PRO A 251 21.62 -20.95 26.79
N SER A 252 21.34 -21.99 26.03
CA SER A 252 20.33 -22.04 24.98
C SER A 252 18.96 -21.69 25.55
N GLN A 253 18.61 -20.42 25.54
CA GLN A 253 17.23 -19.98 25.59
C GLN A 253 16.67 -20.10 24.18
N ASP A 254 15.59 -20.86 24.04
CA ASP A 254 14.70 -20.84 22.86
C ASP A 254 14.04 -19.45 22.74
N LEU A 255 14.84 -18.47 22.39
CA LEU A 255 14.36 -17.13 22.00
C LEU A 255 13.71 -17.29 20.62
N GLU A 256 12.40 -17.03 20.55
CA GLU A 256 11.68 -16.90 19.28
C GLU A 256 12.50 -16.05 18.32
N GLN A 257 12.96 -16.67 17.22
CA GLN A 257 13.76 -15.97 16.23
C GLN A 257 12.94 -14.79 15.65
N PRO A 258 13.55 -13.61 15.49
CA PRO A 258 12.88 -12.47 14.90
C PRO A 258 12.20 -12.84 13.56
N PRO A 259 10.99 -12.33 13.25
CA PRO A 259 10.23 -12.72 12.06
C PRO A 259 11.02 -12.65 10.76
N LEU A 260 11.94 -11.68 10.64
CA LEU A 260 12.79 -11.52 9.45
C LEU A 260 13.83 -12.64 9.29
N HIS A 261 14.29 -13.27 10.39
CA HIS A 261 15.19 -14.43 10.31
C HIS A 261 14.47 -15.70 9.84
N ARG A 262 13.15 -15.83 10.03
CA ARG A 262 12.36 -16.97 9.54
C ARG A 262 12.40 -17.08 8.01
N PHE A 263 12.45 -15.96 7.28
CA PHE A 263 12.60 -15.97 5.83
C PHE A 263 13.98 -16.47 5.37
N ALA A 264 15.01 -16.34 6.19
CA ALA A 264 16.33 -16.89 5.90
C ALA A 264 16.39 -18.42 6.10
N SER A 265 15.72 -18.93 7.13
CA SER A 265 15.70 -20.37 7.42
C SER A 265 14.92 -21.17 6.37
N LEU A 266 13.89 -20.57 5.77
CA LEU A 266 13.15 -21.17 4.65
C LEU A 266 14.01 -21.32 3.38
N ARG A 267 15.02 -20.47 3.19
CA ARG A 267 16.01 -20.61 2.11
C ARG A 267 17.05 -21.72 2.37
N GLY A 268 17.33 -22.03 3.63
CA GLY A 268 18.43 -22.92 4.02
C GLY A 268 18.12 -24.42 3.98
N SER A 269 16.86 -24.85 3.84
CA SER A 269 16.49 -26.26 3.89
C SER A 269 16.23 -26.91 2.53
N SER A 270 16.09 -26.15 1.43
CA SER A 270 15.86 -26.74 0.10
C SER A 270 16.98 -26.50 -0.92
N ASP A 271 18.01 -25.68 -0.62
CA ASP A 271 18.94 -25.20 -1.64
C ASP A 271 20.26 -26.00 -1.77
N ARG A 272 20.38 -27.17 -1.17
CA ARG A 272 21.64 -27.93 -1.33
C ARG A 272 21.60 -29.08 -2.33
N GLN A 273 20.48 -29.38 -2.98
CA GLN A 273 20.46 -30.57 -3.86
C GLN A 273 19.91 -30.46 -5.27
N ASP A 274 19.29 -29.33 -5.73
CA ASP A 274 18.68 -29.38 -7.08
C ASP A 274 18.62 -28.06 -7.87
N TYR A 275 19.55 -27.14 -7.68
CA TYR A 275 19.73 -26.06 -8.67
C TYR A 275 21.01 -26.29 -9.48
N GLY A 276 20.92 -27.30 -10.37
CA GLY A 276 21.80 -27.35 -11.53
C GLY A 276 21.57 -26.09 -12.37
N GLU A 277 22.68 -25.35 -12.58
CA GLU A 277 22.89 -24.40 -13.68
C GLU A 277 21.72 -23.48 -14.06
N PHE A 278 21.19 -22.69 -13.13
CA PHE A 278 20.58 -21.42 -13.49
C PHE A 278 21.56 -20.30 -13.16
N GLY A 279 22.31 -19.94 -14.19
CA GLY A 279 23.21 -18.82 -14.17
C GLY A 279 22.45 -17.54 -13.82
N ASP A 280 23.14 -16.71 -13.08
CA ASP A 280 22.84 -15.31 -12.78
C ASP A 280 21.44 -15.03 -12.21
N GLY A 281 21.38 -14.83 -10.91
CA GLY A 281 20.22 -14.65 -10.04
C GLY A 281 19.16 -13.60 -10.38
N LYS A 282 18.90 -13.30 -11.63
CA LYS A 282 17.83 -12.41 -12.10
C LYS A 282 16.58 -13.22 -12.42
N VAL A 283 15.66 -13.23 -11.49
CA VAL A 283 14.35 -13.88 -11.66
C VAL A 283 13.42 -13.06 -12.57
N LEU A 284 13.64 -11.74 -12.73
CA LEU A 284 12.79 -10.84 -13.49
C LEU A 284 13.60 -10.06 -14.53
N GLY A 285 13.27 -10.21 -15.81
CA GLY A 285 13.89 -9.44 -16.90
C GLY A 285 13.36 -8.01 -16.99
N ALA A 286 14.18 -7.08 -17.50
CA ALA A 286 13.80 -5.67 -17.71
C ALA A 286 12.52 -5.52 -18.55
N GLN A 287 12.40 -6.33 -19.61
CA GLN A 287 11.25 -6.33 -20.50
C GLN A 287 9.98 -6.82 -19.77
N GLU A 288 10.09 -7.84 -18.94
CA GLU A 288 8.99 -8.36 -18.15
C GLU A 288 8.54 -7.35 -17.10
N TYR A 289 9.48 -6.66 -16.43
CA TYR A 289 9.19 -5.61 -15.46
C TYR A 289 8.37 -4.47 -16.06
N VAL A 290 8.79 -3.92 -17.22
CA VAL A 290 8.04 -2.84 -17.89
C VAL A 290 6.69 -3.35 -18.40
N SER A 291 6.61 -4.62 -18.82
CA SER A 291 5.34 -5.24 -19.19
C SER A 291 4.35 -5.27 -18.02
N VAL A 292 4.80 -5.54 -16.78
CA VAL A 292 3.95 -5.48 -15.57
C VAL A 292 3.40 -4.06 -15.38
N ILE A 293 4.22 -3.02 -15.55
CA ILE A 293 3.77 -1.62 -15.45
C ILE A 293 2.69 -1.33 -16.51
N SER A 294 2.95 -1.71 -17.77
CA SER A 294 2.01 -1.53 -18.87
C SER A 294 0.68 -2.27 -18.62
N ASP A 295 0.74 -3.51 -18.15
CA ASP A 295 -0.44 -4.32 -17.85
C ASP A 295 -1.29 -3.69 -16.73
N ALA A 296 -0.67 -3.20 -15.66
CA ALA A 296 -1.37 -2.49 -14.59
C ALA A 296 -2.09 -1.23 -15.09
N MET A 297 -1.43 -0.44 -15.96
CA MET A 297 -2.04 0.75 -16.56
C MET A 297 -3.21 0.39 -17.51
N LYS A 298 -3.09 -0.68 -18.30
CA LYS A 298 -4.19 -1.21 -19.12
C LYS A 298 -5.38 -1.68 -18.29
N MET A 299 -5.13 -2.18 -17.08
CA MET A 299 -6.15 -2.54 -16.09
C MET A 299 -6.72 -1.33 -15.34
N LEU A 300 -6.43 -0.10 -15.77
CA LEU A 300 -6.82 1.15 -15.13
C LEU A 300 -6.39 1.24 -13.65
N LYS A 301 -5.21 0.70 -13.34
CA LYS A 301 -4.58 0.84 -12.03
C LYS A 301 -3.53 1.94 -12.05
N ASN A 302 -3.50 2.74 -10.99
CA ASN A 302 -2.42 3.67 -10.77
C ASN A 302 -1.14 2.88 -10.45
N VAL A 303 0.01 3.39 -10.87
CA VAL A 303 1.30 2.71 -10.68
C VAL A 303 2.26 3.62 -9.92
N VAL A 304 2.96 3.04 -8.95
CA VAL A 304 3.99 3.73 -8.17
C VAL A 304 5.24 2.86 -8.17
N LEU A 305 6.37 3.44 -8.59
CA LEU A 305 7.68 2.80 -8.49
C LEU A 305 8.44 3.46 -7.35
N ALA A 306 8.94 2.66 -6.42
CA ALA A 306 9.64 3.13 -5.24
C ALA A 306 11.14 2.83 -5.33
N ARG A 307 12.00 3.87 -5.23
CA ARG A 307 13.45 3.75 -5.29
C ARG A 307 14.10 4.26 -4.00
N TYR A 308 15.19 3.64 -3.57
CA TYR A 308 15.99 4.00 -2.38
C TYR A 308 15.24 3.91 -1.03
N PHE A 309 14.27 2.99 -0.90
CA PHE A 309 13.58 2.75 0.37
C PHE A 309 14.23 1.68 1.24
N ASN A 310 15.32 1.05 0.81
CA ASN A 310 16.01 0.01 1.58
C ASN A 310 16.58 0.54 2.90
N ASP A 311 17.06 1.80 2.88
CA ASP A 311 17.65 2.51 4.03
C ASP A 311 16.67 3.46 4.70
N PHE A 312 15.40 3.43 4.29
CA PHE A 312 14.39 4.32 4.82
C PHE A 312 14.01 3.93 6.25
N ASP A 313 14.47 4.73 7.21
CA ASP A 313 14.09 4.61 8.62
C ASP A 313 13.19 5.79 9.02
N LYS A 314 11.91 5.49 9.12
CA LYS A 314 10.88 6.45 9.51
C LYS A 314 11.15 7.09 10.88
N ALA A 315 11.59 6.30 11.86
CA ALA A 315 11.85 6.79 13.20
C ALA A 315 12.98 7.83 13.19
N ARG A 316 14.06 7.54 12.48
CA ARG A 316 15.21 8.44 12.33
C ARG A 316 14.85 9.74 11.59
N ILE A 317 14.02 9.65 10.54
CA ILE A 317 13.65 10.81 9.71
C ILE A 317 12.70 11.75 10.46
N LEU A 318 11.75 11.21 11.21
CA LEU A 318 10.69 11.99 11.87
C LEU A 318 11.05 12.43 13.29
N THR A 319 12.13 11.89 13.87
CA THR A 319 12.62 12.30 15.21
C THR A 319 13.74 13.33 15.03
N PRO A 320 13.58 14.57 15.51
CA PRO A 320 14.64 15.56 15.38
C PRO A 320 15.88 15.11 16.18
N PRO A 321 17.09 15.20 15.60
CA PRO A 321 18.31 14.65 16.19
C PRO A 321 18.83 15.39 17.43
N SER A 322 18.25 16.52 17.83
CA SER A 322 18.55 17.21 19.10
C SER A 322 17.52 18.29 19.44
N ILE A 323 17.42 18.60 20.73
CA ILE A 323 16.52 19.62 21.31
C ILE A 323 16.78 21.03 20.75
N LEU A 324 17.88 21.25 20.05
CA LEU A 324 18.36 22.56 19.57
C LEU A 324 18.15 22.82 18.06
N SER A 325 17.88 21.81 17.25
CA SER A 325 17.57 22.01 15.83
C SER A 325 16.10 21.64 15.54
N LYS A 326 15.27 22.63 15.23
CA LYS A 326 14.00 22.44 14.54
C LYS A 326 14.29 21.89 13.13
N GLY A 327 14.63 20.62 13.01
CA GLY A 327 14.76 19.96 11.73
C GLY A 327 13.36 19.91 11.08
N GLU A 328 13.09 20.80 10.14
CA GLU A 328 11.90 20.72 9.31
C GLU A 328 12.02 19.55 8.36
N VAL A 329 10.99 18.71 8.30
CA VAL A 329 10.93 17.58 7.37
C VAL A 329 10.23 18.06 6.10
N PHE A 330 10.85 17.85 4.94
CA PHE A 330 10.31 18.26 3.65
C PHE A 330 9.88 17.07 2.81
N VAL A 331 8.83 17.25 2.03
CA VAL A 331 8.37 16.32 1.01
C VAL A 331 8.30 17.10 -0.31
N ASP A 332 9.12 16.70 -1.27
CA ASP A 332 9.24 17.36 -2.56
C ASP A 332 8.30 16.73 -3.59
N VAL A 333 7.62 17.57 -4.34
CA VAL A 333 6.63 17.17 -5.32
C VAL A 333 6.92 17.85 -6.66
N TRP A 334 7.17 17.05 -7.69
CA TRP A 334 7.43 17.50 -9.07
C TRP A 334 6.30 16.99 -9.99
N PRO A 335 5.19 17.72 -10.09
CA PRO A 335 4.00 17.26 -10.79
C PRO A 335 4.07 17.51 -12.31
N VAL A 336 5.24 17.30 -12.90
CA VAL A 336 5.53 17.55 -14.32
C VAL A 336 6.19 16.34 -14.94
N ASN A 337 5.79 16.04 -16.17
CA ASN A 337 6.47 15.03 -16.97
C ASN A 337 7.82 15.58 -17.48
N LEU A 338 8.88 15.29 -16.74
CA LEU A 338 10.24 15.75 -17.05
C LEU A 338 10.82 15.11 -18.32
N LEU A 339 10.24 14.02 -18.83
CA LEU A 339 10.62 13.42 -20.11
C LEU A 339 9.92 14.08 -21.32
N ARG A 340 9.02 15.02 -21.09
CA ARG A 340 8.29 15.75 -22.13
C ARG A 340 8.30 17.26 -21.86
N PRO A 341 9.43 17.95 -22.07
CA PRO A 341 9.54 19.37 -21.78
C PRO A 341 8.60 20.24 -22.62
N ASP A 342 8.16 19.76 -23.79
CA ASP A 342 7.31 20.49 -24.73
C ASP A 342 5.89 20.74 -24.19
N SER A 343 5.40 19.92 -23.28
CA SER A 343 4.05 20.01 -22.72
C SER A 343 4.06 19.95 -21.21
N CYS A 344 4.39 21.05 -20.56
CA CYS A 344 4.29 21.18 -19.10
C CYS A 344 2.84 21.46 -18.69
N SER A 345 2.09 20.43 -18.33
CA SER A 345 0.78 20.57 -17.71
C SER A 345 0.85 20.19 -16.23
N TYR A 346 0.30 21.05 -15.36
CA TYR A 346 0.22 20.81 -13.92
C TYR A 346 -1.19 20.36 -13.50
N VAL A 347 -2.10 20.19 -14.45
CA VAL A 347 -3.52 19.94 -14.21
C VAL A 347 -3.99 18.65 -14.86
N ASP A 348 -3.08 17.84 -15.40
CA ASP A 348 -3.41 16.53 -15.93
C ASP A 348 -3.73 15.52 -14.82
N THR A 349 -4.40 14.43 -15.16
CA THR A 349 -4.85 13.40 -14.20
C THR A 349 -3.70 12.86 -13.35
N CYS A 350 -2.52 12.69 -13.95
CA CYS A 350 -1.35 12.15 -13.26
C CYS A 350 -0.78 13.15 -12.25
N SER A 351 -0.65 14.42 -12.62
CA SER A 351 -0.17 15.49 -11.74
C SER A 351 -1.10 15.69 -10.54
N LEU A 352 -2.42 15.66 -10.78
CA LEU A 352 -3.43 15.74 -9.71
C LEU A 352 -3.39 14.51 -8.78
N PHE A 353 -3.16 13.33 -9.32
CA PHE A 353 -3.00 12.11 -8.53
C PHE A 353 -1.77 12.19 -7.61
N LEU A 354 -0.67 12.69 -8.13
CA LEU A 354 0.58 12.88 -7.43
C LEU A 354 0.42 13.87 -6.26
N LEU A 355 -0.23 15.02 -6.51
CA LEU A 355 -0.60 15.99 -5.49
C LEU A 355 -1.50 15.39 -4.42
N GLN A 356 -2.49 14.58 -4.80
CA GLN A 356 -3.40 13.94 -3.87
C GLN A 356 -2.68 12.96 -2.95
N LEU A 357 -1.75 12.14 -3.47
CA LEU A 357 -0.97 11.22 -2.64
C LEU A 357 -0.06 11.97 -1.65
N ALA A 358 0.58 13.06 -2.08
CA ALA A 358 1.40 13.90 -1.22
C ALA A 358 0.56 14.55 -0.11
N CYS A 359 -0.64 15.03 -0.45
CA CYS A 359 -1.59 15.56 0.51
C CYS A 359 -2.05 14.50 1.53
N ILE A 360 -2.36 13.28 1.07
CA ILE A 360 -2.75 12.17 1.95
C ILE A 360 -1.63 11.84 2.93
N LEU A 361 -0.37 11.81 2.48
CA LEU A 361 0.79 11.59 3.34
C LEU A 361 0.86 12.65 4.44
N ASN A 362 0.72 13.94 4.09
CA ASN A 362 0.76 15.04 5.05
C ASN A 362 -0.42 15.00 6.06
N MET A 363 -1.55 14.39 5.70
CA MET A 363 -2.68 14.19 6.61
C MET A 363 -2.44 13.11 7.66
N VAL A 364 -1.43 12.26 7.51
CA VAL A 364 -1.08 11.21 8.48
C VAL A 364 -0.39 11.84 9.70
N LYS A 365 -0.77 11.38 10.90
CA LYS A 365 -0.29 11.97 12.17
C LYS A 365 1.23 12.10 12.23
N ALA A 366 1.95 11.10 11.75
CA ALA A 366 3.42 11.08 11.74
C ALA A 366 4.02 12.15 10.81
N TRP A 367 3.39 12.42 9.66
CA TRP A 367 3.86 13.33 8.62
C TRP A 367 3.23 14.71 8.66
N ARG A 368 2.35 14.99 9.62
CA ARG A 368 1.58 16.24 9.71
C ARG A 368 2.47 17.49 9.88
N LYS A 369 3.68 17.33 10.40
CA LYS A 369 4.66 18.41 10.57
C LYS A 369 5.54 18.61 9.34
N ALA A 370 5.48 17.71 8.36
CA ALA A 370 6.25 17.81 7.13
C ALA A 370 5.69 18.93 6.26
N THR A 371 6.58 19.71 5.66
CA THR A 371 6.24 20.78 4.72
C THR A 371 6.30 20.24 3.30
N LEU A 372 5.19 20.38 2.55
CA LEU A 372 5.16 20.04 1.13
C LEU A 372 5.78 21.18 0.33
N ARG A 373 6.80 20.87 -0.48
CA ARG A 373 7.38 21.79 -1.48
C ARG A 373 6.94 21.33 -2.86
N LEU A 374 6.33 22.25 -3.61
CA LEU A 374 5.83 22.00 -4.95
C LEU A 374 6.68 22.76 -5.96
N PHE A 375 7.38 22.06 -6.84
CA PHE A 375 8.30 22.64 -7.79
C PHE A 375 7.59 22.93 -9.12
N LEU A 376 7.58 24.19 -9.51
CA LEU A 376 7.01 24.70 -10.75
C LEU A 376 8.13 25.04 -11.73
N CYS A 377 8.34 24.21 -12.74
CA CYS A 377 9.30 24.50 -13.80
C CYS A 377 8.73 25.55 -14.76
N VAL A 378 9.45 26.65 -14.96
CA VAL A 378 9.01 27.79 -15.79
C VAL A 378 10.12 28.18 -16.76
N GLU A 379 9.74 28.43 -18.02
CA GLU A 379 10.61 28.99 -19.03
C GLU A 379 10.61 30.53 -18.97
N GLU A 380 11.77 31.13 -19.19
CA GLU A 380 11.92 32.58 -19.25
C GLU A 380 11.11 33.14 -20.43
N GLY A 381 10.21 34.08 -20.16
CA GLY A 381 9.30 34.62 -21.18
C GLY A 381 7.85 34.15 -21.12
N ARG A 382 7.53 33.06 -20.43
CA ARG A 382 6.13 32.74 -20.08
C ARG A 382 5.68 33.55 -18.86
N SER A 383 4.38 33.90 -18.82
CA SER A 383 3.81 34.63 -17.68
C SER A 383 3.86 33.81 -16.40
N VAL A 384 4.99 33.86 -15.67
CA VAL A 384 5.21 33.18 -14.40
C VAL A 384 4.08 33.46 -13.43
N ARG A 385 3.66 34.75 -13.31
CA ARG A 385 2.57 35.18 -12.42
C ARG A 385 1.23 34.51 -12.74
N GLY A 386 0.95 34.28 -14.02
CA GLY A 386 -0.30 33.64 -14.45
C GLY A 386 -0.34 32.15 -14.08
N LEU A 387 0.77 31.43 -14.21
CA LEU A 387 0.89 30.01 -13.84
C LEU A 387 0.88 29.84 -12.31
N GLU A 388 1.63 30.66 -11.61
CA GLU A 388 1.66 30.66 -10.14
C GLU A 388 0.28 30.97 -9.55
N ALA A 389 -0.44 31.95 -10.09
CA ALA A 389 -1.79 32.29 -9.67
C ALA A 389 -2.78 31.15 -9.90
N LYS A 390 -2.74 30.49 -11.07
CA LYS A 390 -3.59 29.33 -11.39
C LYS A 390 -3.30 28.15 -10.44
N LEU A 391 -2.02 27.83 -10.24
CA LEU A 391 -1.62 26.76 -9.33
C LEU A 391 -1.98 27.10 -7.87
N GLY A 392 -1.74 28.35 -7.46
CA GLY A 392 -2.13 28.85 -6.14
C GLY A 392 -3.64 28.79 -5.90
N GLN A 393 -4.45 29.12 -6.92
CA GLN A 393 -5.88 28.96 -6.87
C GLN A 393 -6.28 27.48 -6.75
N LEU A 394 -5.70 26.60 -7.57
CA LEU A 394 -5.92 25.16 -7.50
C LEU A 394 -5.61 24.60 -6.10
N LEU A 395 -4.45 24.93 -5.54
CA LEU A 395 -4.07 24.50 -4.20
C LEU A 395 -5.02 25.00 -3.12
N LYS A 396 -5.52 26.25 -3.27
CA LYS A 396 -6.52 26.84 -2.36
C LYS A 396 -7.85 26.12 -2.46
N ASP A 397 -8.33 25.82 -3.67
CA ASP A 397 -9.58 25.12 -3.92
C ASP A 397 -9.51 23.68 -3.40
N LEU A 398 -8.39 23.02 -3.56
CA LEU A 398 -8.10 21.69 -3.03
C LEU A 398 -7.75 21.69 -1.53
N ARG A 399 -7.59 22.88 -0.92
CA ARG A 399 -7.17 23.05 0.49
C ARG A 399 -5.84 22.36 0.81
N ILE A 400 -4.92 22.29 -0.14
CA ILE A 400 -3.58 21.74 0.01
C ILE A 400 -2.66 22.87 0.49
N LYS A 401 -1.99 22.65 1.62
CA LYS A 401 -0.95 23.55 2.12
C LYS A 401 0.39 23.09 1.57
N ALA A 402 0.90 23.80 0.58
CA ALA A 402 2.22 23.56 0.00
C ALA A 402 2.95 24.88 -0.22
N GLN A 403 4.28 24.85 -0.13
CA GLN A 403 5.15 25.93 -0.59
C GLN A 403 5.39 25.71 -2.08
N VAL A 404 5.17 26.75 -2.88
CA VAL A 404 5.40 26.71 -4.32
C VAL A 404 6.77 27.32 -4.58
N GLU A 405 7.66 26.52 -5.17
CA GLU A 405 9.01 26.91 -5.56
C GLU A 405 9.09 27.04 -7.08
N ILE A 406 9.50 28.20 -7.56
CA ILE A 406 9.62 28.46 -8.99
C ILE A 406 11.03 28.09 -9.42
N VAL A 407 11.15 27.15 -10.35
CA VAL A 407 12.42 26.67 -10.88
C VAL A 407 12.60 27.13 -12.32
N PRO A 408 13.52 28.05 -12.60
CA PRO A 408 13.89 28.39 -13.97
C PRO A 408 14.69 27.22 -14.56
N TRP A 409 14.23 26.67 -15.68
CA TRP A 409 14.88 25.50 -16.29
C TRP A 409 15.27 25.68 -17.76
N ASP A 410 15.31 26.94 -18.25
CA ASP A 410 15.68 27.28 -19.62
C ASP A 410 17.01 26.66 -20.05
N HIS A 411 18.00 26.72 -19.15
CA HIS A 411 19.33 26.18 -19.42
C HIS A 411 19.32 24.64 -19.62
N VAL A 412 18.35 23.95 -19.07
CA VAL A 412 18.17 22.49 -19.22
C VAL A 412 17.38 22.19 -20.51
N VAL A 413 16.32 22.94 -20.75
CA VAL A 413 15.44 22.76 -21.92
C VAL A 413 16.19 23.06 -23.23
N VAL A 414 17.11 24.01 -23.21
CA VAL A 414 17.99 24.31 -24.38
C VAL A 414 18.75 23.08 -24.85
N LEU A 415 19.21 22.20 -23.97
CA LEU A 415 19.88 20.94 -24.34
C LEU A 415 18.97 20.01 -25.14
N HIS A 416 17.68 20.02 -24.85
CA HIS A 416 16.69 19.27 -25.61
C HIS A 416 16.48 19.87 -27.01
N TRP A 417 16.31 21.18 -27.11
CA TRP A 417 16.05 21.89 -28.37
C TRP A 417 17.26 21.88 -29.33
N GLN A 418 18.48 22.00 -28.80
CA GLN A 418 19.70 21.95 -29.64
C GLN A 418 19.82 20.63 -30.38
N ARG A 419 19.46 19.52 -29.76
CA ARG A 419 19.49 18.21 -30.42
C ARG A 419 18.41 18.07 -31.50
N GLN A 420 17.20 18.59 -31.26
CA GLN A 420 16.14 18.60 -32.28
C GLN A 420 16.55 19.41 -33.52
N SER A 421 17.16 20.57 -33.31
CA SER A 421 17.63 21.42 -34.42
C SER A 421 18.75 20.75 -35.22
N GLY A 422 19.65 20.01 -34.56
CA GLY A 422 20.70 19.23 -35.22
C GLY A 422 20.15 18.05 -36.04
N PHE A 423 19.10 17.40 -35.51
CA PHE A 423 18.46 16.27 -36.21
C PHE A 423 17.67 16.72 -37.46
N ASN A 424 16.94 17.82 -37.37
CA ASN A 424 16.21 18.40 -38.52
C ASN A 424 17.17 18.88 -39.63
N LYS A 425 18.36 19.43 -39.32
CA LYS A 425 19.37 19.78 -40.31
C LYS A 425 19.92 18.56 -41.05
N ASN A 426 20.05 17.42 -40.38
CA ASN A 426 20.52 16.17 -40.99
C ASN A 426 19.44 15.47 -41.84
N LEU A 427 18.15 15.72 -41.59
CA LEU A 427 17.03 15.22 -42.39
C LEU A 427 16.82 16.04 -43.65
N THR A 428 17.04 17.36 -43.60
CA THR A 428 16.93 18.24 -44.77
C THR A 428 18.12 18.14 -45.74
N SER A 429 19.23 17.50 -45.32
CA SER A 429 20.41 17.26 -46.16
C SER A 429 20.41 15.91 -46.90
N LYS A 430 19.43 15.04 -46.70
CA LYS A 430 19.25 13.77 -47.43
C LYS A 430 18.09 13.89 -48.40
N SER A 431 18.45 14.05 -49.68
CA SER A 431 17.77 13.84 -50.95
C SER A 431 16.23 13.98 -51.06
N PRO A 432 15.76 14.62 -52.18
CA PRO A 432 14.34 14.95 -52.39
C PRO A 432 13.52 13.83 -53.04
N ASP A 433 13.73 12.57 -52.72
CA ASP A 433 13.04 11.43 -53.32
C ASP A 433 12.28 10.57 -52.28
N SER A 434 11.49 11.19 -51.42
CA SER A 434 10.47 10.48 -50.66
C SER A 434 9.09 10.68 -51.29
N THR A 435 8.46 9.59 -51.72
CA THR A 435 7.13 9.58 -52.34
C THR A 435 6.08 10.11 -51.38
N ALA A 436 5.04 10.79 -51.91
CA ALA A 436 3.95 11.38 -51.15
C ALA A 436 3.27 10.35 -50.18
N GLU A 437 3.27 9.07 -50.57
CA GLU A 437 2.73 7.96 -49.77
C GLU A 437 3.53 7.69 -48.48
N GLU A 438 4.86 7.87 -48.45
CA GLU A 438 5.67 7.75 -47.25
C GLU A 438 5.48 8.92 -46.27
N MET A 439 5.15 10.11 -46.79
CA MET A 439 4.81 11.28 -45.99
C MET A 439 3.41 11.14 -45.36
N GLU A 440 2.45 10.60 -46.12
CA GLU A 440 1.08 10.36 -45.65
C GLU A 440 1.03 9.22 -44.62
N ALA A 441 1.80 8.15 -44.81
CA ALA A 441 1.95 7.07 -43.83
C ALA A 441 2.62 7.56 -42.53
N ARG A 442 3.59 8.45 -42.57
CA ARG A 442 4.19 9.09 -41.39
C ARG A 442 3.25 10.06 -40.68
N ALA A 443 2.45 10.82 -41.44
CA ALA A 443 1.44 11.71 -40.87
C ALA A 443 0.33 10.91 -40.16
N ILE A 444 -0.09 9.76 -40.72
CA ILE A 444 -1.07 8.86 -40.12
C ILE A 444 -0.49 8.17 -38.85
N GLU A 445 0.81 7.82 -38.86
CA GLU A 445 1.48 7.32 -37.63
C GLU A 445 1.61 8.41 -36.56
N GLU A 446 1.87 9.66 -36.94
CA GLU A 446 1.94 10.80 -36.02
C GLU A 446 0.54 11.16 -35.45
N GLU A 447 -0.53 11.16 -36.28
CA GLU A 447 -1.91 11.39 -35.79
C GLU A 447 -2.43 10.26 -34.91
N SER A 448 -2.08 8.99 -35.15
CA SER A 448 -2.46 7.87 -34.29
C SER A 448 -1.72 7.86 -32.95
N GLU A 449 -0.56 8.53 -32.84
CA GLU A 449 0.19 8.69 -31.60
C GLU A 449 -0.31 9.87 -30.75
N GLU A 450 -0.98 10.88 -31.32
CA GLU A 450 -1.57 12.00 -30.57
C GLU A 450 -2.80 11.60 -29.73
N ASP A 451 -3.53 10.59 -30.14
CA ASP A 451 -4.70 10.06 -29.39
C ASP A 451 -4.33 9.37 -28.06
N TYR A 452 -3.06 9.07 -27.82
CA TYR A 452 -2.53 8.60 -26.55
C TYR A 452 -1.82 9.73 -25.78
N ALA A 453 -2.53 10.76 -25.42
CA ALA A 453 -2.01 11.99 -24.77
C ALA A 453 -1.15 11.76 -23.49
N ASN A 454 -1.05 10.53 -22.99
CA ASN A 454 -0.26 10.11 -21.83
C ASN A 454 0.70 8.94 -22.13
N SER A 455 0.91 8.55 -23.37
CA SER A 455 1.88 7.52 -23.73
C SER A 455 3.31 8.07 -23.67
N PHE A 456 4.27 7.15 -23.52
CA PHE A 456 5.69 7.49 -23.67
C PHE A 456 5.87 8.11 -25.06
N PRO A 457 6.25 9.39 -25.17
CA PRO A 457 6.22 10.07 -26.45
C PRO A 457 7.20 9.43 -27.43
N SER A 458 6.85 9.39 -28.71
CA SER A 458 7.77 8.98 -29.77
C SER A 458 9.06 9.80 -29.73
N ASN A 459 8.97 11.03 -29.24
CA ASN A 459 10.09 11.93 -29.00
C ASN A 459 10.97 11.58 -27.78
N ALA A 460 10.54 10.70 -26.88
CA ALA A 460 11.35 10.32 -25.73
C ALA A 460 12.67 9.61 -26.12
N THR A 461 12.70 8.96 -27.28
CA THR A 461 13.95 8.44 -27.86
C THR A 461 14.90 9.55 -28.32
N ARG A 462 14.41 10.78 -28.43
CA ARG A 462 15.20 11.98 -28.81
C ARG A 462 15.72 12.75 -27.60
N VAL A 463 15.25 12.41 -26.39
CA VAL A 463 15.78 12.98 -25.14
C VAL A 463 17.19 12.47 -24.94
N SER A 464 18.14 13.39 -24.73
CA SER A 464 19.55 13.02 -24.53
C SER A 464 19.83 12.65 -23.08
N ASP A 465 20.82 11.80 -22.87
CA ASP A 465 21.31 11.46 -21.53
C ASP A 465 21.86 12.71 -20.83
N ASP A 466 22.47 13.66 -21.57
CA ASP A 466 22.92 14.94 -21.04
C ASP A 466 21.78 15.78 -20.48
N TYR A 467 20.62 15.81 -21.19
CA TYR A 467 19.43 16.49 -20.69
C TYR A 467 18.92 15.85 -19.41
N LEU A 468 18.81 14.50 -19.35
CA LEU A 468 18.33 13.79 -18.17
C LEU A 468 19.26 13.97 -16.98
N THR A 469 20.57 13.95 -17.21
CA THR A 469 21.57 14.22 -16.19
C THR A 469 21.47 15.66 -15.69
N ALA A 470 21.21 16.63 -16.57
CA ALA A 470 21.01 18.02 -16.18
C ALA A 470 19.70 18.20 -15.37
N VAL A 471 18.61 17.52 -15.74
CA VAL A 471 17.35 17.51 -14.97
C VAL A 471 17.57 16.87 -13.59
N ASN A 472 18.26 15.74 -13.51
CA ASN A 472 18.59 15.08 -12.25
C ASN A 472 19.39 16.04 -11.33
N LYS A 473 20.42 16.69 -11.87
CA LYS A 473 21.20 17.69 -11.15
C LYS A 473 20.34 18.87 -10.70
N LEU A 474 19.43 19.36 -11.55
CA LEU A 474 18.49 20.41 -11.19
C LEU A 474 17.63 20.02 -9.98
N ILE A 475 17.10 18.78 -9.94
CA ILE A 475 16.33 18.26 -8.82
C ILE A 475 17.19 18.19 -7.55
N LEU A 476 18.46 17.78 -7.65
CA LEU A 476 19.40 17.73 -6.52
C LEU A 476 19.74 19.12 -6.00
N ASP A 477 19.99 20.08 -6.89
CA ASP A 477 20.36 21.46 -6.52
C ASP A 477 19.21 22.19 -5.81
N GLN A 478 17.94 21.91 -6.20
CA GLN A 478 16.75 22.47 -5.54
C GLN A 478 16.39 21.77 -4.23
N ALA A 479 17.02 20.64 -3.90
CA ALA A 479 16.71 19.83 -2.73
C ALA A 479 17.39 20.28 -1.43
N MET A 480 17.70 21.55 -1.26
CA MET A 480 18.30 22.08 -0.04
C MET A 480 17.26 22.77 0.86
N PRO A 481 17.00 22.31 2.09
CA PRO A 481 17.51 21.10 2.73
C PRO A 481 16.93 19.81 2.13
N PRO A 482 17.63 18.66 2.27
CA PRO A 482 17.23 17.41 1.62
C PRO A 482 15.85 16.95 2.10
N PRO A 483 14.96 16.55 1.19
CA PRO A 483 13.64 16.05 1.55
C PRO A 483 13.70 14.63 2.10
N ALA A 484 12.71 14.27 2.91
CA ALA A 484 12.52 12.91 3.39
C ALA A 484 12.10 11.95 2.27
N VAL A 485 11.25 12.43 1.35
CA VAL A 485 10.75 11.67 0.20
C VAL A 485 10.47 12.62 -0.95
N ARG A 486 10.70 12.15 -2.18
CA ARG A 486 10.37 12.85 -3.43
C ARG A 486 9.25 12.13 -4.17
N PHE A 487 8.37 12.93 -4.76
CA PHE A 487 7.28 12.49 -5.62
C PHE A 487 7.56 13.01 -7.04
N LEU A 488 7.81 12.11 -7.98
CA LEU A 488 8.08 12.43 -9.38
C LEU A 488 7.01 11.83 -10.28
N TYR A 489 6.81 12.44 -11.41
CA TYR A 489 5.91 11.96 -12.46
C TYR A 489 6.49 10.72 -13.15
N LEU A 490 5.71 9.64 -13.28
CA LEU A 490 6.05 8.45 -14.05
C LEU A 490 5.34 8.52 -15.41
N PRO A 491 6.05 8.68 -16.53
CA PRO A 491 5.45 8.61 -17.87
C PRO A 491 4.99 7.18 -18.17
N ARG A 492 4.00 7.03 -19.06
CA ARG A 492 3.58 5.71 -19.54
C ARG A 492 4.70 5.02 -20.29
N PRO A 493 4.86 3.70 -20.16
CA PRO A 493 5.77 2.93 -20.99
C PRO A 493 5.43 3.05 -22.49
N PRO A 494 6.42 2.97 -23.37
CA PRO A 494 6.19 2.96 -24.81
C PRO A 494 5.34 1.76 -25.23
N ALA A 495 4.57 1.90 -26.31
CA ALA A 495 3.82 0.79 -26.88
C ALA A 495 4.76 -0.28 -27.49
N ASP A 496 5.89 0.15 -28.06
CA ASP A 496 6.90 -0.72 -28.62
C ASP A 496 7.79 -1.34 -27.53
N THR A 497 7.70 -2.63 -27.38
CA THR A 497 8.49 -3.41 -26.39
C THR A 497 10.00 -3.31 -26.59
N ARG A 498 10.47 -3.03 -27.80
CA ARG A 498 11.90 -2.84 -28.09
C ARG A 498 12.49 -1.63 -27.38
N ARG A 499 11.65 -0.65 -27.02
CA ARG A 499 12.05 0.59 -26.34
C ARG A 499 12.02 0.47 -24.81
N TYR A 500 11.68 -0.68 -24.24
CA TYR A 500 11.58 -0.87 -22.79
C TYR A 500 12.92 -0.68 -22.07
N ALA A 501 14.02 -1.13 -22.67
CA ALA A 501 15.35 -0.90 -22.10
C ALA A 501 15.70 0.60 -22.08
N THR A 502 15.39 1.35 -23.15
CA THR A 502 15.58 2.81 -23.19
C THR A 502 14.73 3.52 -22.15
N TYR A 503 13.47 3.09 -21.99
CA TYR A 503 12.58 3.65 -20.97
C TYR A 503 13.14 3.49 -19.54
N LEU A 504 13.62 2.30 -19.20
CA LEU A 504 14.23 2.04 -17.88
C LEU A 504 15.53 2.84 -17.69
N HIS A 505 16.37 2.91 -18.72
CA HIS A 505 17.61 3.70 -18.69
C HIS A 505 17.32 5.19 -18.44
N GLN A 506 16.32 5.75 -19.09
CA GLN A 506 15.92 7.14 -18.88
C GLN A 506 15.39 7.39 -17.47
N LEU A 507 14.58 6.47 -16.92
CA LEU A 507 14.12 6.56 -15.53
C LEU A 507 15.28 6.41 -14.53
N ASP A 508 16.25 5.55 -14.85
CA ASP A 508 17.45 5.36 -14.03
C ASP A 508 18.29 6.64 -13.94
N LEU A 509 18.62 7.26 -15.09
CA LEU A 509 19.34 8.53 -15.13
C LEU A 509 18.59 9.65 -14.40
N LEU A 510 17.27 9.72 -14.59
CA LEU A 510 16.45 10.75 -13.96
C LEU A 510 16.46 10.65 -12.43
N THR A 511 16.51 9.43 -11.89
CA THR A 511 16.35 9.20 -10.44
C THR A 511 17.64 8.80 -9.72
N GLN A 512 18.76 8.86 -10.39
CA GLN A 512 20.05 8.50 -9.79
C GLN A 512 20.37 9.40 -8.58
N ASP A 513 20.76 8.78 -7.47
CA ASP A 513 21.20 9.44 -6.21
C ASP A 513 20.21 10.43 -5.57
N LEU A 514 18.94 10.40 -5.98
CA LEU A 514 17.91 11.29 -5.41
C LEU A 514 17.50 10.94 -3.97
N GLY A 515 17.87 9.77 -3.44
CA GLY A 515 17.34 9.26 -2.16
C GLY A 515 15.89 8.76 -2.29
N PRO A 516 15.14 8.59 -1.19
CA PRO A 516 13.82 7.99 -1.23
C PRO A 516 12.88 8.70 -2.21
N THR A 517 12.56 8.05 -3.32
CA THR A 517 11.83 8.63 -4.45
C THR A 517 10.69 7.70 -4.89
N LEU A 518 9.51 8.28 -5.13
CA LEU A 518 8.36 7.63 -5.75
C LEU A 518 8.14 8.21 -7.14
N LEU A 519 8.18 7.36 -8.14
CA LEU A 519 7.71 7.66 -9.51
C LEU A 519 6.25 7.23 -9.60
N ILE A 520 5.36 8.16 -9.90
CA ILE A 520 3.91 7.97 -9.75
C ILE A 520 3.20 8.23 -11.07
N HIS A 521 2.33 7.31 -11.47
CA HIS A 521 1.42 7.47 -12.60
C HIS A 521 -0.03 7.28 -12.15
N GLY A 522 -0.86 8.32 -12.34
CA GLY A 522 -2.29 8.26 -12.10
C GLY A 522 -3.06 8.04 -13.39
N VAL A 523 -3.93 7.04 -13.41
CA VAL A 523 -4.77 6.70 -14.57
C VAL A 523 -6.18 7.25 -14.41
N THR A 524 -6.69 7.27 -13.18
CA THR A 524 -8.07 7.67 -12.88
C THR A 524 -8.10 9.00 -12.17
N PRO A 525 -9.06 9.88 -12.46
CA PRO A 525 -9.22 11.13 -11.73
C PRO A 525 -9.56 10.85 -10.26
N VAL A 526 -8.87 11.53 -9.34
CA VAL A 526 -9.01 11.38 -7.88
C VAL A 526 -9.46 12.65 -7.19
N ILE A 527 -9.54 13.73 -7.93
CA ILE A 527 -9.95 15.06 -7.47
C ILE A 527 -11.05 15.55 -8.41
N THR A 528 -12.11 16.10 -7.84
CA THR A 528 -13.12 16.84 -8.60
C THR A 528 -12.65 18.29 -8.71
N THR A 529 -12.29 18.71 -9.89
CA THR A 529 -12.03 20.12 -10.23
C THR A 529 -13.04 20.52 -11.30
N ASP A 530 -13.81 21.53 -11.01
CA ASP A 530 -14.61 22.25 -12.03
C ASP A 530 -13.69 23.28 -12.72
N LEU A 531 -12.63 22.78 -13.39
CA LEU A 531 -11.66 23.62 -14.10
C LEU A 531 -11.93 23.63 -15.59
#